data_20edab13e9ff7a3e020184d3f0746cfb
#
_entry.id   20edab13e9ff7a3e020184d3f0746cfb
#
_cell.length_a   1.000
_cell.length_b   1.000
_cell.length_c   1.000
_cell.angle_alpha   90.00
_cell.angle_beta   90.00
_cell.angle_gamma   90.00
#
_symmetry.space_group_name_H-M   'P 1'
#
loop_
_entity.id
_entity.type
_entity.pdbx_description
1 polymer ?
#
loop_
_entity_poly.entity_id
_entity_poly.type
_entity_poly.pdbx_seq_one_letter_code
_entity_poly.pdbx_strand_id
1 'polypeptide(L)'
;MRVGIIDADLLYRPRQRFPNLACMKISGFYKREGHRTELIQDYKEIRRYDRLFLFKVFTDTYVPNEILQLENLTYGGTGFYYDKAPPLPEEMEHGMPDYELYQDYIQGKMQPGKSKAAYKFYTDYSIGFLTRGCFRQCEFCVNKNSKRSVPASPLEEFMDSSRKNCVSWMITSLRVGNGKGFWTVFWKPEKDSSSGRG
;
A
#
# COMPACT_ATOMS: atom_id res chain seq x y z
N MET A 1 -15.55 7.00 -15.41
CA MET A 1 -15.01 8.22 -14.77
C MET A 1 -13.49 8.14 -14.65
N ARG A 2 -12.84 9.28 -14.43
CA ARG A 2 -11.40 9.36 -14.16
C ARG A 2 -11.18 9.51 -12.65
N VAL A 3 -10.42 8.60 -12.07
CA VAL A 3 -10.13 8.57 -10.63
C VAL A 3 -8.65 8.90 -10.41
N GLY A 4 -8.38 9.94 -9.65
CA GLY A 4 -7.03 10.34 -9.27
C GLY A 4 -6.65 9.77 -7.90
N ILE A 5 -5.50 9.12 -7.82
CA ILE A 5 -4.95 8.55 -6.59
C ILE A 5 -3.74 9.37 -6.15
N ILE A 6 -3.72 9.82 -4.92
CA ILE A 6 -2.67 10.65 -4.35
C ILE A 6 -2.03 9.91 -3.17
N ASP A 7 -0.79 9.50 -3.34
CA ASP A 7 0.08 9.09 -2.24
C ASP A 7 0.84 10.33 -1.75
N ALA A 8 0.33 10.95 -0.69
CA ALA A 8 0.89 12.20 -0.18
C ALA A 8 2.32 12.02 0.36
N ASP A 9 2.64 10.84 0.91
CA ASP A 9 3.99 10.54 1.37
C ASP A 9 4.98 10.49 0.21
N LEU A 10 4.55 9.97 -0.94
CA LEU A 10 5.36 9.93 -2.16
C LEU A 10 5.66 11.34 -2.69
N LEU A 11 4.68 12.24 -2.66
CA LEU A 11 4.85 13.62 -3.13
C LEU A 11 5.74 14.44 -2.19
N TYR A 12 5.61 14.22 -0.88
CA TYR A 12 6.33 15.00 0.13
C TYR A 12 7.73 14.45 0.43
N ARG A 13 7.93 13.10 0.32
CA ARG A 13 9.16 12.41 0.71
C ARG A 13 9.91 11.89 -0.50
N PRO A 14 10.99 12.55 -0.94
CA PRO A 14 11.73 12.18 -2.17
C PRO A 14 12.40 10.80 -2.09
N ARG A 15 12.48 10.18 -0.90
CA ARG A 15 13.08 8.87 -0.66
C ARG A 15 12.06 7.81 -0.22
N GLN A 16 10.78 8.02 -0.50
CA GLN A 16 9.75 7.01 -0.22
C GLN A 16 10.07 5.71 -0.98
N ARG A 17 10.13 4.59 -0.26
CA ARG A 17 10.56 3.30 -0.82
C ARG A 17 9.46 2.25 -0.86
N PHE A 18 8.33 2.50 -0.21
CA PHE A 18 7.20 1.60 -0.16
C PHE A 18 5.98 2.25 -0.81
N PRO A 19 5.25 1.50 -1.66
CA PRO A 19 3.96 1.95 -2.15
C PRO A 19 2.93 2.00 -1.02
N ASN A 20 1.97 2.89 -1.13
CA ASN A 20 0.84 2.95 -0.20
C ASN A 20 -0.19 1.89 -0.61
N LEU A 21 -0.39 0.87 0.23
CA LEU A 21 -1.28 -0.25 -0.07
C LEU A 21 -2.75 0.21 -0.22
N ALA A 22 -3.21 1.20 0.56
CA ALA A 22 -4.56 1.72 0.42
C ALA A 22 -4.78 2.37 -0.97
N CYS A 23 -3.79 3.13 -1.45
CA CYS A 23 -3.80 3.68 -2.81
C CYS A 23 -3.91 2.58 -3.87
N MET A 24 -3.13 1.50 -3.73
CA MET A 24 -3.14 0.37 -4.66
C MET A 24 -4.48 -0.39 -4.64
N LYS A 25 -5.07 -0.62 -3.46
CA LYS A 25 -6.36 -1.32 -3.31
C LYS A 25 -7.50 -0.51 -3.92
N ILE A 26 -7.54 0.80 -3.67
CA ILE A 26 -8.55 1.68 -4.26
C ILE A 26 -8.40 1.72 -5.78
N SER A 27 -7.18 1.86 -6.29
CA SER A 27 -6.94 1.82 -7.73
C SER A 27 -7.40 0.49 -8.34
N GLY A 28 -7.06 -0.63 -7.72
CA GLY A 28 -7.48 -1.96 -8.15
C GLY A 28 -8.99 -2.12 -8.20
N PHE A 29 -9.70 -1.63 -7.17
CA PHE A 29 -11.15 -1.64 -7.13
C PHE A 29 -11.75 -0.85 -8.32
N TYR A 30 -11.36 0.41 -8.50
CA TYR A 30 -11.92 1.24 -9.56
C TYR A 30 -11.55 0.76 -10.97
N LYS A 31 -10.38 0.16 -11.16
CA LYS A 31 -10.03 -0.49 -12.44
C LYS A 31 -10.95 -1.68 -12.76
N ARG A 32 -11.25 -2.54 -11.74
CA ARG A 32 -12.19 -3.67 -11.91
C ARG A 32 -13.60 -3.19 -12.26
N GLU A 33 -14.02 -2.03 -11.72
CA GLU A 33 -15.28 -1.39 -12.05
C GLU A 33 -15.27 -0.67 -13.43
N GLY A 34 -14.21 -0.83 -14.22
CA GLY A 34 -14.11 -0.24 -15.56
C GLY A 34 -13.76 1.26 -15.57
N HIS A 35 -13.21 1.79 -14.48
CA HIS A 35 -12.81 3.19 -14.39
C HIS A 35 -11.32 3.37 -14.70
N ARG A 36 -10.96 4.54 -15.21
CA ARG A 36 -9.57 4.91 -15.43
C ARG A 36 -8.99 5.48 -14.15
N THR A 37 -7.94 4.84 -13.61
CA THR A 37 -7.22 5.30 -12.42
C THR A 37 -5.82 5.77 -12.79
N GLU A 38 -5.35 6.82 -12.16
CA GLU A 38 -4.01 7.38 -12.38
C GLU A 38 -3.40 7.83 -11.05
N LEU A 39 -2.10 7.56 -10.86
CA LEU A 39 -1.32 8.13 -9.75
C LEU A 39 -1.00 9.59 -10.07
N ILE A 40 -1.43 10.49 -9.18
CA ILE A 40 -1.15 11.92 -9.32
C ILE A 40 0.25 12.20 -8.77
N GLN A 41 1.09 12.80 -9.61
CA GLN A 41 2.48 13.12 -9.26
C GLN A 41 2.71 14.62 -8.99
N ASP A 42 1.70 15.46 -9.24
CA ASP A 42 1.71 16.91 -8.92
C ASP A 42 0.28 17.36 -8.58
N TYR A 43 0.10 18.09 -7.49
CA TYR A 43 -1.19 18.68 -7.11
C TYR A 43 -1.81 19.60 -8.15
N LYS A 44 -1.02 20.15 -9.07
CA LYS A 44 -1.54 20.99 -10.18
C LYS A 44 -2.47 20.25 -11.14
N GLU A 45 -2.38 18.92 -11.19
CA GLU A 45 -3.13 18.10 -12.13
C GLU A 45 -4.49 17.62 -11.61
N ILE A 46 -4.86 17.91 -10.36
CA ILE A 46 -6.04 17.34 -9.68
C ILE A 46 -7.38 17.70 -10.31
N ARG A 47 -7.48 18.87 -10.98
CA ARG A 47 -8.75 19.37 -11.54
C ARG A 47 -9.32 18.54 -12.70
N ARG A 48 -8.55 17.59 -13.23
CA ARG A 48 -8.95 16.75 -14.36
C ARG A 48 -9.63 15.44 -13.98
N TYR A 49 -9.83 15.19 -12.66
CA TYR A 49 -10.39 13.95 -12.15
C TYR A 49 -11.80 14.17 -11.59
N ASP A 50 -12.67 13.19 -11.85
CA ASP A 50 -14.05 13.19 -11.35
C ASP A 50 -14.08 12.87 -9.86
N ARG A 51 -13.15 12.02 -9.39
CA ARG A 51 -12.99 11.62 -8.00
C ARG A 51 -11.53 11.53 -7.63
N LEU A 52 -11.22 11.94 -6.40
CA LEU A 52 -9.88 11.98 -5.85
C LEU A 52 -9.80 11.18 -4.56
N PHE A 53 -8.73 10.41 -4.41
CA PHE A 53 -8.39 9.71 -3.18
C PHE A 53 -6.99 10.08 -2.73
N LEU A 54 -6.84 10.54 -1.48
CA LEU A 54 -5.58 10.96 -0.93
C LEU A 54 -5.28 10.21 0.36
N PHE A 55 -4.11 9.58 0.43
CA PHE A 55 -3.68 8.87 1.63
C PHE A 55 -2.30 9.28 2.07
N LYS A 56 -2.09 9.30 3.39
CA LYS A 56 -0.77 9.40 4.01
C LYS A 56 -0.66 8.48 5.23
N VAL A 57 0.54 7.97 5.45
CA VAL A 57 0.89 7.12 6.60
C VAL A 57 1.54 7.93 7.70
N PHE A 58 2.39 8.89 7.33
CA PHE A 58 3.15 9.69 8.30
C PHE A 58 2.44 10.98 8.67
N THR A 59 2.40 11.28 9.97
CA THR A 59 1.70 12.46 10.51
C THR A 59 2.33 13.79 10.07
N ASP A 60 3.66 13.82 9.90
CA ASP A 60 4.44 14.97 9.49
C ASP A 60 4.45 15.23 7.97
N THR A 61 3.79 14.38 7.17
CA THR A 61 3.61 14.62 5.73
C THR A 61 2.66 15.80 5.52
N TYR A 62 3.17 16.85 4.89
CA TYR A 62 2.40 18.04 4.57
C TYR A 62 1.48 17.79 3.37
N VAL A 63 0.25 18.27 3.46
CA VAL A 63 -0.73 18.35 2.38
C VAL A 63 -1.30 19.76 2.37
N PRO A 64 -1.33 20.46 1.23
CA PRO A 64 -1.91 21.81 1.15
C PRO A 64 -3.39 21.82 1.56
N ASN A 65 -3.81 22.82 2.34
CA ASN A 65 -5.19 22.91 2.83
C ASN A 65 -6.22 23.04 1.71
N GLU A 66 -5.89 23.72 0.63
CA GLU A 66 -6.75 23.85 -0.55
C GLU A 66 -7.07 22.51 -1.21
N ILE A 67 -6.18 21.51 -1.08
CA ILE A 67 -6.43 20.16 -1.57
C ILE A 67 -7.46 19.45 -0.69
N LEU A 68 -7.35 19.62 0.62
CA LEU A 68 -8.25 18.97 1.59
C LEU A 68 -9.68 19.53 1.56
N GLN A 69 -9.89 20.69 0.94
CA GLN A 69 -11.20 21.34 0.79
C GLN A 69 -11.93 20.97 -0.51
N LEU A 70 -11.37 20.12 -1.36
CA LEU A 70 -12.01 19.73 -2.61
C LEU A 70 -13.21 18.82 -2.32
N GLU A 71 -14.37 19.14 -2.90
CA GLU A 71 -15.63 18.42 -2.71
C GLU A 71 -15.59 16.97 -3.22
N ASN A 72 -14.78 16.71 -4.27
CA ASN A 72 -14.64 15.39 -4.87
C ASN A 72 -13.50 14.58 -4.27
N LEU A 73 -12.88 15.03 -3.16
CA LEU A 73 -11.80 14.36 -2.47
C LEU A 73 -12.30 13.49 -1.30
N THR A 74 -11.82 12.25 -1.26
CA THR A 74 -11.83 11.39 -0.08
C THR A 74 -10.40 11.21 0.41
N TYR A 75 -10.13 11.45 1.70
CA TYR A 75 -8.79 11.28 2.24
C TYR A 75 -8.78 10.40 3.49
N GLY A 76 -7.63 9.77 3.75
CA GLY A 76 -7.51 8.80 4.84
C GLY A 76 -6.08 8.43 5.18
N GLY A 77 -5.97 7.41 6.03
CA GLY A 77 -4.71 6.85 6.50
C GLY A 77 -4.29 7.33 7.89
N THR A 78 -3.33 6.61 8.47
CA THR A 78 -2.83 6.86 9.83
C THR A 78 -2.18 8.22 10.01
N GLY A 79 -1.68 8.82 8.95
CA GLY A 79 -1.10 10.17 8.97
C GLY A 79 -2.12 11.27 9.26
N PHE A 80 -3.43 11.05 9.00
CA PHE A 80 -4.49 11.99 9.35
C PHE A 80 -5.15 11.64 10.68
N TYR A 81 -5.43 10.36 10.91
CA TYR A 81 -6.31 9.91 11.99
C TYR A 81 -5.58 9.10 13.08
N TYR A 82 -4.28 8.88 12.90
CA TYR A 82 -3.43 8.09 13.79
C TYR A 82 -4.04 6.71 14.10
N ASP A 83 -4.42 6.44 15.35
CA ASP A 83 -5.02 5.18 15.82
C ASP A 83 -6.53 5.06 15.55
N LYS A 84 -7.15 6.10 14.97
CA LYS A 84 -8.58 6.17 14.62
C LYS A 84 -8.81 6.19 13.10
N ALA A 85 -7.81 5.81 12.31
CA ALA A 85 -7.96 5.77 10.87
C ALA A 85 -9.08 4.79 10.48
N PRO A 86 -10.12 5.25 9.74
CA PRO A 86 -11.20 4.38 9.30
C PRO A 86 -10.61 3.30 8.35
N PRO A 87 -11.13 2.06 8.42
CA PRO A 87 -10.77 1.04 7.46
C PRO A 87 -11.25 1.42 6.05
N LEU A 88 -10.66 0.81 5.04
CA LEU A 88 -11.23 0.84 3.71
C LEU A 88 -12.59 0.10 3.70
N PRO A 89 -13.53 0.47 2.81
CA PRO A 89 -14.70 -0.37 2.54
C PRO A 89 -14.28 -1.81 2.24
N GLU A 90 -15.09 -2.77 2.71
CA GLU A 90 -14.77 -4.20 2.63
C GLU A 90 -14.45 -4.66 1.20
N GLU A 91 -15.24 -4.20 0.22
CA GLU A 91 -15.03 -4.48 -1.20
C GLU A 91 -13.68 -4.01 -1.76
N MET A 92 -13.13 -2.94 -1.18
CA MET A 92 -11.80 -2.43 -1.53
C MET A 92 -10.71 -3.14 -0.72
N GLU A 93 -10.96 -3.40 0.57
CA GLU A 93 -9.99 -4.05 1.46
C GLU A 93 -9.66 -5.48 0.99
N HIS A 94 -10.67 -6.23 0.54
CA HIS A 94 -10.53 -7.61 0.07
C HIS A 94 -10.28 -7.74 -1.44
N GLY A 95 -9.89 -6.65 -2.11
CA GLY A 95 -9.53 -6.66 -3.52
C GLY A 95 -8.04 -6.73 -3.78
N MET A 96 -7.67 -7.33 -4.94
CA MET A 96 -6.29 -7.35 -5.42
C MET A 96 -5.76 -5.91 -5.59
N PRO A 97 -4.59 -5.56 -5.00
CA PRO A 97 -3.96 -4.28 -5.21
C PRO A 97 -3.57 -4.06 -6.68
N ASP A 98 -3.68 -2.83 -7.15
CA ASP A 98 -3.16 -2.43 -8.46
C ASP A 98 -1.65 -2.27 -8.40
N TYR A 99 -0.94 -3.29 -8.81
CA TYR A 99 0.52 -3.30 -8.81
C TYR A 99 1.15 -2.45 -9.93
N GLU A 100 0.35 -1.95 -10.85
CA GLU A 100 0.80 -1.07 -11.94
C GLU A 100 0.67 0.41 -11.61
N LEU A 101 -0.07 0.78 -10.53
CA LEU A 101 -0.35 2.17 -10.16
C LEU A 101 0.90 3.06 -10.12
N TYR A 102 2.02 2.53 -9.66
CA TYR A 102 3.27 3.28 -9.50
C TYR A 102 4.24 3.15 -10.69
N GLN A 103 3.84 2.48 -11.78
CA GLN A 103 4.76 2.11 -12.88
C GLN A 103 5.35 3.34 -13.56
N ASP A 104 4.52 4.31 -13.92
CA ASP A 104 4.99 5.55 -14.59
C ASP A 104 5.92 6.36 -13.67
N TYR A 105 5.58 6.43 -12.37
CA TYR A 105 6.45 7.07 -11.37
C TYR A 105 7.83 6.41 -11.31
N ILE A 106 7.88 5.09 -11.27
CA ILE A 106 9.14 4.35 -11.23
C ILE A 106 9.93 4.51 -12.50
N GLN A 107 9.29 4.44 -13.68
CA GLN A 107 9.96 4.66 -14.97
C GLN A 107 10.58 6.06 -15.04
N GLY A 108 9.88 7.09 -14.59
CA GLY A 108 10.41 8.45 -14.52
C GLY A 108 11.58 8.64 -13.54
N LYS A 109 11.72 7.76 -12.54
CA LYS A 109 12.81 7.79 -11.55
C LYS A 109 13.98 6.87 -11.89
N MET A 110 13.76 5.84 -12.72
CA MET A 110 14.80 4.90 -13.14
C MET A 110 15.68 5.53 -14.23
N GLN A 111 16.75 6.20 -13.78
CA GLN A 111 17.79 6.70 -14.69
C GLN A 111 18.93 5.68 -14.79
N PRO A 112 19.71 5.69 -15.90
CA PRO A 112 20.93 4.89 -15.99
C PRO A 112 21.86 5.16 -14.79
N GLY A 113 22.30 4.08 -14.11
CA GLY A 113 23.16 4.15 -12.94
C GLY A 113 22.48 4.21 -11.57
N LYS A 114 21.13 4.38 -11.50
CA LYS A 114 20.41 4.22 -10.23
C LYS A 114 20.04 2.76 -9.97
N SER A 115 20.32 2.30 -8.75
CA SER A 115 20.04 0.91 -8.35
C SER A 115 18.55 0.60 -8.36
N LYS A 116 18.14 -0.44 -9.12
CA LYS A 116 16.80 -1.05 -9.06
C LYS A 116 16.40 -1.47 -7.65
N ALA A 117 17.37 -1.75 -6.78
CA ALA A 117 17.14 -2.17 -5.40
C ALA A 117 16.36 -1.13 -4.57
N ALA A 118 16.45 0.17 -4.89
CA ALA A 118 15.70 1.22 -4.21
C ALA A 118 14.19 1.14 -4.43
N TYR A 119 13.76 0.52 -5.54
CA TYR A 119 12.35 0.46 -5.96
C TYR A 119 11.78 -0.95 -5.96
N LYS A 120 12.49 -1.93 -5.39
CA LYS A 120 12.08 -3.35 -5.40
C LYS A 120 10.67 -3.61 -4.85
N PHE A 121 10.23 -2.83 -3.85
CA PHE A 121 8.89 -2.98 -3.28
C PHE A 121 7.77 -2.50 -4.22
N TYR A 122 8.10 -1.65 -5.18
CA TYR A 122 7.16 -1.25 -6.22
C TYR A 122 7.10 -2.25 -7.39
N THR A 123 8.22 -2.94 -7.67
CA THR A 123 8.36 -3.74 -8.90
C THR A 123 8.34 -5.25 -8.66
N ASP A 124 8.96 -5.73 -7.57
CA ASP A 124 9.28 -7.14 -7.39
C ASP A 124 8.46 -7.82 -6.29
N TYR A 125 7.70 -7.05 -5.49
CA TYR A 125 7.01 -7.58 -4.33
C TYR A 125 5.50 -7.45 -4.42
N SER A 126 4.79 -8.54 -4.11
CA SER A 126 3.39 -8.49 -3.68
C SER A 126 3.33 -8.04 -2.21
N ILE A 127 2.36 -7.20 -1.86
CA ILE A 127 2.30 -6.54 -0.55
C ILE A 127 0.90 -6.67 0.03
N GLY A 128 0.80 -7.13 1.28
CA GLY A 128 -0.48 -7.26 1.97
C GLY A 128 -0.35 -7.45 3.47
N PHE A 129 -1.48 -7.61 4.13
CA PHE A 129 -1.58 -7.88 5.57
C PHE A 129 -2.32 -9.20 5.80
N LEU A 130 -1.64 -10.25 6.22
CA LEU A 130 -2.30 -11.48 6.67
C LEU A 130 -3.03 -11.30 8.01
N THR A 131 -2.52 -10.42 8.86
CA THR A 131 -3.16 -10.08 10.13
C THR A 131 -3.11 -8.58 10.38
N ARG A 132 -4.08 -8.06 11.12
CA ARG A 132 -4.12 -6.68 11.61
C ARG A 132 -4.31 -6.66 13.13
N GLY A 133 -3.96 -5.52 13.74
CA GLY A 133 -4.03 -5.34 15.18
C GLY A 133 -2.81 -5.88 15.92
N CYS A 134 -2.68 -5.53 17.20
CA CYS A 134 -1.56 -5.91 18.05
C CYS A 134 -2.00 -5.99 19.51
N PHE A 135 -1.56 -7.01 20.24
CA PHE A 135 -1.87 -7.17 21.65
C PHE A 135 -1.00 -6.34 22.60
N ARG A 136 0.08 -5.71 22.07
CA ARG A 136 1.08 -5.02 22.92
C ARG A 136 0.63 -3.65 23.41
N GLN A 137 -0.32 -3.02 22.74
CA GLN A 137 -0.92 -1.73 23.14
C GLN A 137 0.09 -0.62 23.50
N CYS A 138 1.23 -0.54 22.78
CA CYS A 138 2.23 0.49 23.02
C CYS A 138 1.62 1.89 22.79
N GLU A 139 1.81 2.83 23.70
CA GLU A 139 1.19 4.17 23.69
C GLU A 139 1.48 4.98 22.42
N PHE A 140 2.67 4.82 21.87
CA PHE A 140 3.14 5.50 20.65
C PHE A 140 2.74 4.79 19.34
N CYS A 141 1.96 3.70 19.43
CA CYS A 141 1.65 2.87 18.26
C CYS A 141 0.25 3.15 17.73
N VAL A 142 0.08 3.18 16.40
CA VAL A 142 -1.24 3.28 15.75
C VAL A 142 -2.17 2.11 16.10
N ASN A 143 -1.62 0.98 16.56
CA ASN A 143 -2.37 -0.20 16.98
C ASN A 143 -2.64 -0.24 18.51
N LYS A 144 -2.42 0.85 19.25
CA LYS A 144 -2.57 0.87 20.72
C LYS A 144 -3.95 0.48 21.22
N ASN A 145 -4.99 0.71 20.42
CA ASN A 145 -6.36 0.36 20.76
C ASN A 145 -6.74 -1.09 20.40
N SER A 146 -5.86 -1.82 19.73
CA SER A 146 -6.10 -3.21 19.41
C SER A 146 -5.79 -4.10 20.60
N LYS A 147 -6.70 -5.02 20.94
CA LYS A 147 -6.50 -5.98 22.05
C LYS A 147 -5.88 -7.29 21.57
N ARG A 148 -5.94 -7.57 20.28
CA ARG A 148 -5.46 -8.82 19.69
C ARG A 148 -5.09 -8.62 18.22
N SER A 149 -4.33 -9.55 17.67
CA SER A 149 -4.13 -9.70 16.24
C SER A 149 -5.26 -10.57 15.68
N VAL A 150 -5.83 -10.15 14.56
CA VAL A 150 -6.92 -10.86 13.87
C VAL A 150 -6.53 -11.11 12.42
N PRO A 151 -7.01 -12.20 11.77
CA PRO A 151 -6.88 -12.37 10.33
C PRO A 151 -7.39 -11.14 9.58
N ALA A 152 -6.71 -10.75 8.51
CA ALA A 152 -7.09 -9.60 7.68
C ALA A 152 -7.39 -10.05 6.25
N SER A 153 -6.39 -10.36 5.46
CA SER A 153 -6.57 -10.79 4.07
C SER A 153 -5.87 -12.13 3.84
N PRO A 154 -6.52 -13.12 3.23
CA PRO A 154 -5.85 -14.30 2.75
C PRO A 154 -4.82 -13.94 1.67
N LEU A 155 -3.84 -14.81 1.45
CA LEU A 155 -2.70 -14.53 0.57
C LEU A 155 -3.14 -14.25 -0.87
N GLU A 156 -4.17 -14.93 -1.32
CA GLU A 156 -4.73 -14.88 -2.68
C GLU A 156 -5.29 -13.49 -3.03
N GLU A 157 -5.67 -12.69 -2.03
CA GLU A 157 -6.20 -11.34 -2.25
C GLU A 157 -5.13 -10.30 -2.60
N PHE A 158 -3.85 -10.63 -2.38
CA PHE A 158 -2.77 -9.69 -2.67
C PHE A 158 -1.52 -10.32 -3.31
N MET A 159 -1.49 -11.64 -3.49
CA MET A 159 -0.36 -12.31 -4.14
C MET A 159 -0.51 -12.28 -5.65
N ASP A 160 0.37 -11.55 -6.32
CA ASP A 160 0.51 -11.55 -7.76
C ASP A 160 1.62 -12.53 -8.16
N SER A 161 1.26 -13.61 -8.88
CA SER A 161 2.18 -14.67 -9.29
C SER A 161 3.26 -14.21 -10.28
N SER A 162 3.06 -13.08 -10.95
CA SER A 162 4.06 -12.47 -11.83
C SER A 162 5.22 -11.83 -11.05
N ARG A 163 5.03 -11.56 -9.75
CA ARG A 163 6.03 -10.93 -8.89
C ARG A 163 6.93 -11.95 -8.22
N LYS A 164 8.21 -11.60 -8.09
CA LYS A 164 9.26 -12.53 -7.61
C LYS A 164 9.16 -12.85 -6.13
N ASN A 165 8.56 -11.95 -5.34
CA ASN A 165 8.55 -12.01 -3.89
C ASN A 165 7.20 -11.56 -3.33
N CYS A 166 6.91 -11.98 -2.11
CA CYS A 166 5.76 -11.49 -1.34
C CYS A 166 6.24 -10.93 0.01
N VAL A 167 5.75 -9.76 0.37
CA VAL A 167 5.89 -9.19 1.72
C VAL A 167 4.52 -9.13 2.35
N SER A 168 4.35 -9.91 3.40
CA SER A 168 3.16 -9.80 4.24
C SER A 168 3.53 -9.33 5.62
N TRP A 169 2.82 -8.33 6.12
CA TRP A 169 2.93 -7.93 7.51
C TRP A 169 2.02 -8.81 8.35
N MET A 170 2.65 -9.53 9.28
CA MET A 170 1.96 -10.28 10.33
C MET A 170 2.37 -9.69 11.69
N ILE A 171 1.39 -9.30 12.47
CA ILE A 171 1.61 -9.06 13.89
C ILE A 171 1.14 -10.33 14.59
N THR A 172 2.07 -11.26 14.84
CA THR A 172 1.73 -12.55 15.45
C THR A 172 1.68 -12.44 16.96
N SER A 173 0.67 -13.10 17.54
CA SER A 173 0.60 -13.42 18.96
C SER A 173 1.42 -14.67 19.34
N LEU A 174 2.13 -15.26 18.39
CA LEU A 174 3.01 -16.40 18.68
C LEU A 174 4.17 -15.93 19.56
N ARG A 175 4.13 -16.34 20.84
CA ARG A 175 5.25 -16.29 21.76
C ARG A 175 6.36 -17.19 21.22
N VAL A 176 7.21 -16.64 20.37
CA VAL A 176 8.56 -17.19 20.19
C VAL A 176 9.41 -16.51 21.26
N GLY A 177 9.99 -17.29 22.15
CA GLY A 177 10.84 -16.80 23.21
C GLY A 177 11.88 -15.81 22.67
N ASN A 178 12.04 -14.68 23.37
CA ASN A 178 12.90 -13.54 23.09
C ASN A 178 12.32 -12.43 22.17
N GLY A 179 11.21 -11.87 22.51
CA GLY A 179 10.93 -10.42 22.55
C GLY A 179 11.12 -9.52 21.34
N LYS A 180 11.39 -9.99 20.14
CA LYS A 180 11.54 -9.16 18.94
C LYS A 180 10.80 -9.79 17.77
N GLY A 181 9.62 -9.30 17.43
CA GLY A 181 8.82 -9.91 16.38
C GLY A 181 8.01 -8.95 15.53
N PHE A 182 8.66 -8.20 14.66
CA PHE A 182 8.09 -7.91 13.34
C PHE A 182 8.57 -9.03 12.41
N TRP A 183 7.71 -9.95 12.02
CA TRP A 183 8.04 -10.94 11.02
C TRP A 183 7.52 -10.46 9.67
N THR A 184 8.44 -10.12 8.80
CA THR A 184 8.19 -10.04 7.38
C THR A 184 8.35 -11.46 6.86
N VAL A 185 7.27 -12.11 6.47
CA VAL A 185 7.36 -13.41 5.80
C VAL A 185 7.77 -13.15 4.36
N PHE A 186 8.99 -13.53 4.02
CA PHE A 186 9.46 -13.56 2.65
C PHE A 186 9.11 -14.93 2.07
N TRP A 187 8.11 -14.98 1.20
CA TRP A 187 7.85 -16.18 0.42
C TRP A 187 8.47 -16.02 -0.97
N LYS A 188 9.28 -17.01 -1.37
CA LYS A 188 9.72 -17.18 -2.75
C LYS A 188 8.86 -18.27 -3.37
N PRO A 189 8.16 -18.02 -4.49
CA PRO A 189 7.55 -19.11 -5.23
C PRO A 189 8.64 -20.09 -5.66
N GLU A 190 8.44 -21.38 -5.38
CA GLU A 190 9.25 -22.43 -5.99
C GLU A 190 9.07 -22.33 -7.50
N LYS A 191 10.17 -22.24 -8.22
CA LYS A 191 10.15 -22.40 -9.66
C LYS A 191 9.78 -23.85 -9.93
N ASP A 192 8.64 -24.07 -10.53
CA ASP A 192 8.28 -25.37 -11.10
C ASP A 192 9.42 -25.86 -12.00
N SER A 193 10.15 -26.86 -11.52
CA SER A 193 11.22 -27.53 -12.25
C SER A 193 10.68 -28.58 -13.24
N SER A 194 9.45 -28.40 -13.72
CA SER A 194 8.78 -29.32 -14.65
C SER A 194 8.73 -28.82 -16.09
N SER A 195 9.85 -28.29 -16.61
CA SER A 195 9.99 -28.14 -18.06
C SER A 195 11.40 -28.50 -18.51
N GLY A 196 11.63 -29.79 -18.68
CA GLY A 196 12.91 -30.26 -19.21
C GLY A 196 13.07 -31.76 -19.21
N ARG A 197 12.17 -32.47 -19.88
CA ARG A 197 12.46 -33.77 -20.54
C ARG A 197 11.40 -34.05 -21.59
N GLY A 198 11.76 -33.82 -22.80
CA GLY A 198 11.10 -34.22 -24.00
C GLY A 198 12.02 -33.99 -25.18
#